data_0e6f2ab36e8e86eff6a0554874054235
#
_entry.id   0e6f2ab36e8e86eff6a0554874054235
#
_cell.length_a   1.000
_cell.length_b   1.000
_cell.length_c   1.000
_cell.angle_alpha   90.00
_cell.angle_beta   90.00
_cell.angle_gamma   90.00
#
_symmetry.space_group_name_H-M   'P 1'
#
loop_
_entity.id
_entity.type
_entity.pdbx_description
1 polymer ?
#
loop_
_entity_poly.entity_id
_entity_poly.type
_entity_poly.pdbx_seq_one_letter_code
_entity_poly.pdbx_strand_id
1 'polypeptide(L)'
;SFDSPKNRHMARAFYKAGFHVAAISSSTHSNFIISASSSGFPGHLADDSKDIYRVMELIMEEMGDRIEVSDYYVAGYSLGGAQAAFVSKLDEERGGFNFKKVLMINPPVSLYNSVLILDEMLEHNIPGGLDNFNAFYERIVSAFADVYAHGENVEFNNDFLYRAYQYRKPQSDD
;
A
#
# COMPACT_ATOMS: atom_id res chain seq x y z
N SER A 1 -2.35 -4.59 -1.19
CA SER A 1 -3.47 -5.21 -1.91
C SER A 1 -4.54 -4.18 -2.20
N PHE A 2 -5.17 -4.26 -3.38
CA PHE A 2 -6.36 -3.44 -3.71
C PHE A 2 -7.50 -3.66 -2.69
N ASP A 3 -7.57 -4.85 -2.10
CA ASP A 3 -8.60 -5.28 -1.16
C ASP A 3 -8.24 -5.05 0.31
N SER A 4 -7.25 -4.23 0.61
CA SER A 4 -6.91 -3.88 1.98
C SER A 4 -8.03 -3.06 2.65
N PRO A 5 -8.22 -3.16 3.99
CA PRO A 5 -9.23 -2.39 4.72
C PRO A 5 -9.15 -0.88 4.43
N LYS A 6 -7.93 -0.34 4.32
CA LYS A 6 -7.68 1.06 3.97
C LYS A 6 -8.20 1.41 2.58
N ASN A 7 -7.86 0.60 1.56
CA ASN A 7 -8.32 0.83 0.19
C ASN A 7 -9.82 0.70 0.07
N ARG A 8 -10.43 -0.29 0.74
CA ARG A 8 -11.89 -0.42 0.80
C ARG A 8 -12.55 0.81 1.44
N HIS A 9 -11.94 1.36 2.50
CA HIS A 9 -12.46 2.55 3.15
C HIS A 9 -12.40 3.78 2.22
N MET A 10 -11.27 3.99 1.57
CA MET A 10 -11.10 5.07 0.58
C MET A 10 -12.05 4.90 -0.60
N ALA A 11 -12.16 3.69 -1.15
CA ALA A 11 -13.08 3.41 -2.26
C ALA A 11 -14.54 3.69 -1.88
N ARG A 12 -14.96 3.30 -0.67
CA ARG A 12 -16.30 3.62 -0.17
C ARG A 12 -16.55 5.12 -0.02
N ALA A 13 -15.53 5.87 0.44
CA ALA A 13 -15.64 7.32 0.58
C ALA A 13 -15.84 7.99 -0.79
N PHE A 14 -15.04 7.63 -1.77
CA PHE A 14 -15.17 8.15 -3.14
C PHE A 14 -16.49 7.71 -3.80
N TYR A 15 -16.87 6.43 -3.64
CA TYR A 15 -18.14 5.94 -4.18
C TYR A 15 -19.35 6.70 -3.61
N LYS A 16 -19.37 6.97 -2.29
CA LYS A 16 -20.41 7.78 -1.66
C LYS A 16 -20.41 9.24 -2.15
N ALA A 17 -19.28 9.74 -2.62
CA ALA A 17 -19.16 11.06 -3.23
C ALA A 17 -19.58 11.09 -4.72
N GLY A 18 -20.03 9.96 -5.28
CA GLY A 18 -20.54 9.87 -6.64
C GLY A 18 -19.53 9.43 -7.69
N PHE A 19 -18.36 8.93 -7.28
CA PHE A 19 -17.35 8.43 -8.22
C PHE A 19 -17.50 6.94 -8.49
N HIS A 20 -17.25 6.51 -9.73
CA HIS A 20 -16.85 5.14 -9.99
C HIS A 20 -15.41 4.94 -9.51
N VAL A 21 -15.12 3.81 -8.87
CA VAL A 21 -13.81 3.59 -8.24
C VAL A 21 -13.20 2.29 -8.73
N ALA A 22 -12.02 2.38 -9.32
CA ALA A 22 -11.17 1.24 -9.61
C ALA A 22 -9.99 1.24 -8.63
N ALA A 23 -9.82 0.15 -7.87
CA ALA A 23 -8.73 0.00 -6.92
C ALA A 23 -7.65 -0.93 -7.47
N ILE A 24 -6.43 -0.41 -7.54
CA ILE A 24 -5.26 -1.14 -8.08
C ILE A 24 -4.32 -1.47 -6.93
N SER A 25 -3.75 -2.68 -6.94
CA SER A 25 -2.70 -3.07 -6.00
C SER A 25 -1.43 -2.28 -6.23
N SER A 26 -0.68 -2.03 -5.15
CA SER A 26 0.67 -1.47 -5.27
C SER A 26 1.55 -2.33 -6.17
N SER A 27 2.49 -1.72 -6.90
CA SER A 27 3.50 -2.42 -7.71
C SER A 27 4.35 -3.40 -6.89
N THR A 28 4.47 -3.17 -5.57
CA THR A 28 5.20 -4.05 -4.65
C THR A 28 4.39 -5.25 -4.15
N HIS A 29 3.12 -5.35 -4.51
CA HIS A 29 2.27 -6.47 -4.09
C HIS A 29 2.51 -7.69 -5.00
N SER A 30 2.60 -8.88 -4.41
CA SER A 30 2.90 -10.12 -5.15
C SER A 30 2.01 -10.34 -6.37
N ASN A 31 0.70 -10.15 -6.24
CA ASN A 31 -0.22 -10.29 -7.36
C ASN A 31 0.09 -9.31 -8.50
N PHE A 32 0.46 -8.06 -8.18
CA PHE A 32 0.83 -7.09 -9.20
C PHE A 32 2.15 -7.47 -9.88
N ILE A 33 3.14 -7.90 -9.10
CA ILE A 33 4.45 -8.32 -9.62
C ILE A 33 4.27 -9.46 -10.62
N ILE A 34 3.47 -10.48 -10.27
CA ILE A 34 3.28 -11.67 -11.09
C ILE A 34 2.45 -11.38 -12.35
N SER A 35 1.41 -10.54 -12.24
CA SER A 35 0.41 -10.39 -13.30
C SER A 35 0.57 -9.12 -14.16
N ALA A 36 1.26 -8.10 -13.66
CA ALA A 36 1.28 -6.79 -14.28
C ALA A 36 2.66 -6.16 -14.42
N SER A 37 3.65 -6.53 -13.59
CA SER A 37 4.99 -5.94 -13.67
C SER A 37 5.73 -6.42 -14.93
N SER A 38 6.26 -5.48 -15.69
CA SER A 38 7.07 -5.78 -16.88
C SER A 38 8.50 -6.20 -16.53
N SER A 39 9.04 -5.70 -15.41
CA SER A 39 10.41 -5.99 -14.95
C SER A 39 10.48 -7.18 -14.00
N GLY A 40 9.39 -7.48 -13.28
CA GLY A 40 9.40 -8.39 -12.13
C GLY A 40 10.07 -7.83 -10.87
N PHE A 41 10.64 -6.63 -10.93
CA PHE A 41 11.36 -5.96 -9.84
C PHE A 41 10.73 -4.59 -9.56
N PRO A 42 9.85 -4.48 -8.56
CA PRO A 42 9.22 -3.22 -8.21
C PRO A 42 10.19 -2.29 -7.48
N GLY A 43 9.95 -0.99 -7.57
CA GLY A 43 10.71 0.03 -6.84
C GLY A 43 11.28 1.13 -7.74
N HIS A 44 11.38 0.90 -9.05
CA HIS A 44 11.69 1.95 -10.00
C HIS A 44 10.40 2.66 -10.41
N LEU A 45 10.10 3.80 -9.76
CA LEU A 45 8.81 4.49 -9.88
C LEU A 45 8.38 4.78 -11.32
N ALA A 46 9.33 5.11 -12.19
CA ALA A 46 9.02 5.41 -13.59
C ALA A 46 8.52 4.16 -14.36
N ASP A 47 9.11 3.00 -14.12
CA ASP A 47 8.69 1.76 -14.77
C ASP A 47 7.44 1.18 -14.10
N ASP A 48 7.39 1.18 -12.76
CA ASP A 48 6.20 0.81 -12.01
C ASP A 48 4.97 1.60 -12.47
N SER A 49 5.15 2.91 -12.75
CA SER A 49 4.06 3.78 -13.19
C SER A 49 3.59 3.48 -14.60
N LYS A 50 4.47 3.03 -15.50
CA LYS A 50 4.08 2.55 -16.82
C LYS A 50 3.21 1.29 -16.72
N ASP A 51 3.58 0.38 -15.84
CA ASP A 51 2.81 -0.85 -15.60
C ASP A 51 1.45 -0.54 -14.96
N ILE A 52 1.40 0.37 -13.98
CA ILE A 52 0.15 0.82 -13.39
C ILE A 52 -0.74 1.50 -14.44
N TYR A 53 -0.17 2.37 -15.26
CA TYR A 53 -0.90 3.06 -16.33
C TYR A 53 -1.51 2.07 -17.32
N ARG A 54 -0.74 1.05 -17.73
CA ARG A 54 -1.24 -0.04 -18.58
C ARG A 54 -2.39 -0.79 -17.94
N VAL A 55 -2.31 -1.09 -16.63
CA VAL A 55 -3.42 -1.72 -15.90
C VAL A 55 -4.65 -0.82 -15.90
N MET A 56 -4.48 0.49 -15.77
CA MET A 56 -5.60 1.44 -15.85
C MET A 56 -6.24 1.44 -17.23
N GLU A 57 -5.44 1.42 -18.31
CA GLU A 57 -5.93 1.30 -19.69
C GLU A 57 -6.75 0.02 -19.89
N LEU A 58 -6.24 -1.13 -19.42
CA LEU A 58 -6.95 -2.42 -19.48
C LEU A 58 -8.27 -2.41 -18.69
N ILE A 59 -8.31 -1.76 -17.52
CA ILE A 59 -9.55 -1.60 -16.75
C ILE A 59 -10.58 -0.80 -17.56
N MET A 60 -10.16 0.28 -18.20
CA MET A 60 -11.08 1.10 -19.01
C MET A 60 -11.55 0.36 -20.27
N GLU A 61 -10.68 -0.40 -20.90
CA GLU A 61 -11.05 -1.26 -22.03
C GLU A 61 -12.08 -2.32 -21.63
N GLU A 62 -11.90 -2.98 -20.49
CA GLU A 62 -12.85 -3.98 -19.96
C GLU A 62 -14.17 -3.35 -19.51
N MET A 63 -14.11 -2.15 -18.94
CA MET A 63 -15.30 -1.45 -18.43
C MET A 63 -16.05 -0.69 -19.54
N GLY A 64 -15.37 -0.31 -20.61
CA GLY A 64 -15.80 0.38 -21.82
C GLY A 64 -17.26 0.84 -21.88
N ASP A 65 -18.09 -0.01 -22.41
CA ASP A 65 -19.51 0.31 -22.67
C ASP A 65 -20.42 0.17 -21.42
N ARG A 66 -19.87 -0.24 -20.24
CA ARG A 66 -20.67 -0.47 -19.04
C ARG A 66 -20.88 0.78 -18.19
N ILE A 67 -19.98 1.77 -18.35
CA ILE A 67 -20.03 3.03 -17.59
C ILE A 67 -19.72 4.21 -18.51
N GLU A 68 -20.40 5.33 -18.28
CA GLU A 68 -20.06 6.60 -18.90
C GLU A 68 -19.16 7.39 -17.95
N VAL A 69 -17.96 7.75 -18.42
CA VAL A 69 -16.96 8.48 -17.64
C VAL A 69 -16.76 9.85 -18.24
N SER A 70 -17.06 10.90 -17.47
CA SER A 70 -16.83 12.28 -17.88
C SER A 70 -15.42 12.76 -17.58
N ASP A 71 -14.85 12.34 -16.47
CA ASP A 71 -13.58 12.84 -15.94
C ASP A 71 -12.82 11.78 -15.18
N TYR A 72 -11.49 11.84 -15.24
CA TYR A 72 -10.62 10.95 -14.50
C TYR A 72 -9.90 11.65 -13.36
N TYR A 73 -9.72 10.91 -12.28
CA TYR A 73 -9.02 11.33 -11.08
C TYR A 73 -8.13 10.18 -10.61
N VAL A 74 -6.95 10.50 -10.12
CA VAL A 74 -6.07 9.49 -9.53
C VAL A 74 -5.80 9.83 -8.07
N ALA A 75 -5.84 8.81 -7.21
CA ALA A 75 -5.57 8.93 -5.79
C ALA A 75 -4.62 7.84 -5.32
N GLY A 76 -3.70 8.19 -4.42
CA GLY A 76 -2.78 7.23 -3.85
C GLY A 76 -2.36 7.57 -2.42
N TYR A 77 -2.11 6.53 -1.62
CA TYR A 77 -1.64 6.65 -0.25
C TYR A 77 -0.22 6.10 -0.13
N SER A 78 0.66 6.80 0.62
CA SER A 78 2.05 6.42 0.84
C SER A 78 2.78 6.20 -0.50
N LEU A 79 3.38 5.02 -0.74
CA LEU A 79 3.97 4.67 -2.03
C LEU A 79 3.01 4.88 -3.21
N GLY A 80 1.73 4.54 -3.04
CA GLY A 80 0.69 4.79 -4.04
C GLY A 80 0.50 6.27 -4.35
N GLY A 81 0.76 7.17 -3.39
CA GLY A 81 0.76 8.60 -3.61
C GLY A 81 1.92 9.07 -4.51
N ALA A 82 3.12 8.52 -4.29
CA ALA A 82 4.24 8.75 -5.19
C ALA A 82 3.97 8.17 -6.60
N GLN A 83 3.43 6.96 -6.68
CA GLN A 83 3.02 6.35 -7.95
C GLN A 83 1.96 7.19 -8.68
N ALA A 84 0.98 7.74 -7.95
CA ALA A 84 -0.03 8.62 -8.54
C ALA A 84 0.58 9.88 -9.19
N ALA A 85 1.62 10.47 -8.59
CA ALA A 85 2.35 11.58 -9.17
C ALA A 85 3.05 11.19 -10.48
N PHE A 86 3.74 10.04 -10.49
CA PHE A 86 4.43 9.55 -11.70
C PHE A 86 3.45 9.14 -12.79
N VAL A 87 2.33 8.50 -12.43
CA VAL A 87 1.24 8.14 -13.36
C VAL A 87 0.65 9.40 -13.98
N SER A 88 0.40 10.44 -13.17
CA SER A 88 -0.11 11.72 -13.68
C SER A 88 0.88 12.39 -14.62
N LYS A 89 2.18 12.35 -14.31
CA LYS A 89 3.22 12.87 -15.18
C LYS A 89 3.29 12.12 -16.52
N LEU A 90 3.17 10.80 -16.47
CA LEU A 90 3.10 9.97 -17.66
C LEU A 90 1.86 10.27 -18.52
N ASP A 91 0.74 10.54 -17.86
CA ASP A 91 -0.52 10.90 -18.55
C ASP A 91 -0.45 12.26 -19.24
N GLU A 92 0.28 13.24 -18.71
CA GLU A 92 0.55 14.51 -19.40
C GLU A 92 1.23 14.31 -20.76
N GLU A 93 2.05 13.25 -20.91
CA GLU A 93 2.74 12.91 -22.13
C GLU A 93 1.87 12.05 -23.08
N ARG A 94 1.04 11.16 -22.51
CA ARG A 94 0.23 10.21 -23.29
C ARG A 94 -1.18 10.71 -23.63
N GLY A 95 -1.77 11.50 -22.72
CA GLY A 95 -3.10 12.06 -22.89
C GLY A 95 -4.25 11.05 -22.86
N GLY A 96 -4.03 9.87 -22.24
CA GLY A 96 -5.03 8.80 -22.24
C GLY A 96 -6.19 9.07 -21.28
N PHE A 97 -5.91 9.61 -20.10
CA PHE A 97 -6.90 9.90 -19.07
C PHE A 97 -7.16 11.39 -18.90
N ASN A 98 -6.16 12.23 -19.07
CA ASN A 98 -6.23 13.68 -18.82
C ASN A 98 -6.74 13.99 -17.40
N PHE A 99 -6.07 13.45 -16.38
CA PHE A 99 -6.50 13.55 -14.98
C PHE A 99 -6.79 14.98 -14.56
N LYS A 100 -8.01 15.23 -14.11
CA LYS A 100 -8.40 16.56 -13.59
C LYS A 100 -7.76 16.90 -12.25
N LYS A 101 -7.56 15.89 -11.38
CA LYS A 101 -6.90 16.06 -10.08
C LYS A 101 -6.15 14.80 -9.68
N VAL A 102 -5.07 15.02 -8.95
CA VAL A 102 -4.25 14.00 -8.34
C VAL A 102 -4.30 14.18 -6.82
N LEU A 103 -4.75 13.18 -6.10
CA LEU A 103 -4.77 13.18 -4.64
C LEU A 103 -3.65 12.30 -4.11
N MET A 104 -2.64 12.92 -3.53
CA MET A 104 -1.52 12.25 -2.90
C MET A 104 -1.64 12.34 -1.38
N ILE A 105 -1.79 11.20 -0.70
CA ILE A 105 -1.92 11.14 0.75
C ILE A 105 -0.61 10.60 1.32
N ASN A 106 0.12 11.43 2.06
CA ASN A 106 1.42 11.12 2.68
C ASN A 106 2.41 10.41 1.73
N PRO A 107 2.67 10.95 0.52
CA PRO A 107 3.61 10.34 -0.41
C PRO A 107 5.04 10.51 0.11
N PRO A 108 5.92 9.50 -0.06
CA PRO A 108 7.35 9.69 0.16
C PRO A 108 7.92 10.61 -0.93
N VAL A 109 8.62 11.68 -0.53
CA VAL A 109 9.33 12.57 -1.46
C VAL A 109 10.61 11.87 -1.97
N SER A 110 11.23 11.06 -1.12
CA SER A 110 12.37 10.20 -1.44
C SER A 110 12.13 8.83 -0.83
N LEU A 111 12.04 7.81 -1.66
CA LEU A 111 11.90 6.42 -1.18
C LEU A 111 13.10 6.02 -0.32
N TYR A 112 14.31 6.37 -0.75
CA TYR A 112 15.53 6.07 -0.01
C TYR A 112 15.50 6.66 1.40
N ASN A 113 15.25 7.98 1.52
CA ASN A 113 15.19 8.62 2.83
C ASN A 113 14.04 8.08 3.69
N SER A 114 12.92 7.73 3.08
CA SER A 114 11.80 7.15 3.81
C SER A 114 12.13 5.77 4.37
N VAL A 115 12.87 4.95 3.63
CA VAL A 115 13.35 3.64 4.12
C VAL A 115 14.34 3.84 5.26
N LEU A 116 15.30 4.75 5.14
CA LEU A 116 16.25 5.05 6.22
C LEU A 116 15.54 5.48 7.51
N ILE A 117 14.53 6.35 7.40
CA ILE A 117 13.74 6.78 8.57
C ILE A 117 12.99 5.58 9.19
N LEU A 118 12.43 4.69 8.36
CA LEU A 118 11.74 3.49 8.85
C LEU A 118 12.71 2.52 9.52
N ASP A 119 13.91 2.34 8.99
CA ASP A 119 14.96 1.51 9.57
C ASP A 119 15.41 2.08 10.93
N GLU A 120 15.65 3.39 11.01
CA GLU A 120 15.98 4.09 12.24
C GLU A 120 14.85 3.96 13.28
N MET A 121 13.60 4.13 12.86
CA MET A 121 12.44 3.92 13.73
C MET A 121 12.35 2.47 14.21
N LEU A 122 12.68 1.48 13.37
CA LEU A 122 12.69 0.08 13.76
C LEU A 122 13.79 -0.15 14.81
N GLU A 123 15.00 0.31 14.56
CA GLU A 123 16.14 0.17 15.47
C GLU A 123 15.84 0.74 16.86
N HIS A 124 15.32 1.97 16.92
CA HIS A 124 14.95 2.61 18.20
C HIS A 124 13.79 1.92 18.94
N ASN A 125 13.00 1.12 18.24
CA ASN A 125 11.86 0.42 18.83
C ASN A 125 12.12 -1.05 19.14
N ILE A 126 13.32 -1.58 18.86
CA ILE A 126 13.74 -2.92 19.30
C ILE A 126 14.27 -2.81 20.73
N PRO A 127 13.66 -3.47 21.72
CA PRO A 127 14.17 -3.47 23.08
C PRO A 127 15.57 -4.07 23.14
N GLY A 128 16.56 -3.26 23.52
CA GLY A 128 17.97 -3.66 23.58
C GLY A 128 18.74 -3.51 22.26
N GLY A 129 18.15 -2.84 21.24
CA GLY A 129 18.80 -2.54 19.98
C GLY A 129 18.84 -3.72 19.01
N LEU A 130 19.52 -3.52 17.87
CA LEU A 130 19.60 -4.50 16.77
C LEU A 130 20.22 -5.85 17.19
N ASP A 131 21.09 -5.88 18.19
CA ASP A 131 21.66 -7.13 18.70
C ASP A 131 20.60 -8.08 19.27
N ASN A 132 19.48 -7.53 19.71
CA ASN A 132 18.32 -8.28 20.20
C ASN A 132 17.23 -8.54 19.14
N PHE A 133 17.50 -8.26 17.85
CA PHE A 133 16.52 -8.41 16.78
C PHE A 133 15.95 -9.83 16.71
N ASN A 134 16.79 -10.85 16.83
CA ASN A 134 16.35 -12.25 16.77
C ASN A 134 15.39 -12.58 17.92
N ALA A 135 15.73 -12.16 19.14
CA ALA A 135 14.87 -12.38 20.30
C ALA A 135 13.55 -11.60 20.21
N PHE A 136 13.59 -10.40 19.65
CA PHE A 136 12.40 -9.60 19.38
C PHE A 136 11.53 -10.28 18.29
N TYR A 137 12.13 -10.76 17.22
CA TYR A 137 11.44 -11.46 16.15
C TYR A 137 10.80 -12.77 16.62
N GLU A 138 11.55 -13.60 17.37
CA GLU A 138 11.02 -14.85 17.96
C GLU A 138 9.83 -14.59 18.88
N ARG A 139 9.87 -13.51 19.66
CA ARG A 139 8.76 -13.10 20.53
C ARG A 139 7.51 -12.71 19.72
N ILE A 140 7.69 -11.99 18.63
CA ILE A 140 6.60 -11.66 17.72
C ILE A 140 6.02 -12.94 17.09
N VAL A 141 6.88 -13.82 16.56
CA VAL A 141 6.44 -15.07 15.92
C VAL A 141 5.73 -15.98 16.92
N SER A 142 6.23 -16.09 18.16
CA SER A 142 5.58 -16.88 19.22
C SER A 142 4.22 -16.32 19.60
N ALA A 143 4.10 -14.99 19.75
CA ALA A 143 2.82 -14.36 20.00
C ALA A 143 1.81 -14.58 18.85
N PHE A 144 2.30 -14.67 17.61
CA PHE A 144 1.50 -15.05 16.45
C PHE A 144 1.05 -16.51 16.52
N ALA A 145 1.98 -17.41 16.81
CA ALA A 145 1.70 -18.84 16.90
C ALA A 145 0.63 -19.11 17.96
N ASP A 146 0.69 -18.42 19.10
CA ASP A 146 -0.30 -18.53 20.16
C ASP A 146 -1.69 -18.05 19.74
N VAL A 147 -1.78 -16.93 19.04
CA VAL A 147 -3.05 -16.43 18.48
C VAL A 147 -3.60 -17.36 17.41
N TYR A 148 -2.74 -17.93 16.56
CA TYR A 148 -3.12 -18.89 15.52
C TYR A 148 -3.59 -20.22 16.10
N ALA A 149 -2.94 -20.71 17.18
CA ALA A 149 -3.29 -21.96 17.85
C ALA A 149 -4.67 -21.90 18.55
N HIS A 150 -5.14 -20.73 18.90
CA HIS A 150 -6.46 -20.53 19.55
C HIS A 150 -7.60 -20.28 18.55
N GLY A 151 -7.37 -20.47 17.24
CA GLY A 151 -8.42 -20.52 16.20
C GLY A 151 -9.06 -19.17 15.85
N GLU A 152 -8.49 -18.08 16.28
CA GLU A 152 -8.91 -16.76 15.82
C GLU A 152 -8.32 -16.48 14.42
N ASN A 153 -9.17 -16.20 13.44
CA ASN A 153 -8.74 -15.71 12.13
C ASN A 153 -8.03 -14.36 12.30
N VAL A 154 -6.72 -14.37 12.35
CA VAL A 154 -5.91 -13.17 12.43
C VAL A 154 -5.78 -12.60 11.03
N GLU A 155 -6.66 -11.68 10.67
CA GLU A 155 -6.41 -10.80 9.55
C GLU A 155 -5.29 -9.82 9.92
N PHE A 156 -4.31 -9.61 9.02
CA PHE A 156 -3.31 -8.55 9.11
C PHE A 156 -3.99 -7.17 8.97
N ASN A 157 -4.69 -6.78 10.01
CA ASN A 157 -5.46 -5.55 10.09
C ASN A 157 -4.96 -4.66 11.24
N ASN A 158 -5.66 -3.55 11.47
CA ASN A 158 -5.31 -2.63 12.56
C ASN A 158 -5.36 -3.28 13.95
N ASP A 159 -6.22 -4.28 14.17
CA ASP A 159 -6.30 -5.01 15.43
C ASP A 159 -5.04 -5.82 15.69
N PHE A 160 -4.46 -6.39 14.63
CA PHE A 160 -3.17 -7.06 14.70
C PHE A 160 -2.05 -6.10 15.12
N LEU A 161 -1.96 -4.94 14.46
CA LEU A 161 -0.97 -3.92 14.80
C LEU A 161 -1.18 -3.38 16.22
N TYR A 162 -2.44 -3.24 16.67
CA TYR A 162 -2.78 -2.81 18.01
C TYR A 162 -2.40 -3.86 19.06
N ARG A 163 -2.67 -5.14 18.81
CA ARG A 163 -2.25 -6.25 19.69
C ARG A 163 -0.72 -6.36 19.75
N ALA A 164 -0.03 -6.30 18.62
CA ALA A 164 1.44 -6.26 18.56
C ALA A 164 2.01 -5.06 19.34
N TYR A 165 1.36 -3.91 19.26
CA TYR A 165 1.72 -2.73 20.05
C TYR A 165 1.51 -2.93 21.57
N GLN A 166 0.46 -3.63 22.00
CA GLN A 166 0.23 -3.92 23.42
C GLN A 166 1.30 -4.86 24.00
N TYR A 167 1.79 -5.82 23.21
CA TYR A 167 2.90 -6.70 23.63
C TYR A 167 4.25 -5.97 23.75
N ARG A 168 4.35 -4.74 23.22
CA ARG A 168 5.55 -3.89 23.38
C ARG A 168 5.71 -3.32 24.78
N LYS A 169 4.65 -3.18 25.57
CA LYS A 169 4.76 -2.69 26.95
C LYS A 169 5.50 -3.73 27.77
N PRO A 170 6.61 -3.36 28.48
CA PRO A 170 7.16 -4.22 29.50
C PRO A 170 6.01 -4.55 30.46
N GLN A 171 5.77 -5.83 30.71
CA GLN A 171 4.98 -6.18 31.89
C GLN A 171 5.71 -5.55 33.08
N SER A 172 5.09 -4.57 33.73
CA SER A 172 5.53 -4.11 35.02
C SER A 172 5.44 -5.32 35.93
N ASP A 173 6.60 -5.73 36.43
CA ASP A 173 6.67 -6.65 37.56
C ASP A 173 6.02 -5.92 38.74
N ASP A 174 4.74 -6.18 39.02
CA ASP A 174 4.03 -5.95 40.29
C ASP A 174 3.63 -7.29 40.89
#